data_5bf8b278828f84775b58abcfbe2bfe8a
#
_entry.id   5bf8b278828f84775b58abcfbe2bfe8a
#
_cell.length_a   1.000
_cell.length_b   1.000
_cell.length_c   1.000
_cell.angle_alpha   90.00
_cell.angle_beta   90.00
_cell.angle_gamma   90.00
#
_symmetry.space_group_name_H-M   'P 1'
#
loop_
_entity.id
_entity.type
_entity.pdbx_description
1 polymer ?
#
loop_
_entity_poly.entity_id
_entity_poly.type
_entity_poly.pdbx_seq_one_letter_code
_entity_poly.pdbx_strand_id
1 'polypeptide(L)'
;MDDKFAANELKLSIVIPARNESETIGVIVKRIVELHPGAAIIVVNDASTDDTASRAAEAGAHVVSHLYSKGNGAAIKTGARVATGQVIVFMDADGQHQPEDIARLLDRIDRGADMAIGARDAASQASIFRHTANWFYNLIATWITGHK
;
A
#
# COMPACT_ATOMS: atom_id res chain seq x y z
N MET A 1 -1.77 18.65 -27.32
CA MET A 1 -1.96 18.29 -25.91
C MET A 1 -1.59 16.83 -25.87
N ASP A 2 -0.33 16.56 -25.57
CA ASP A 2 0.23 15.22 -25.68
C ASP A 2 -0.34 14.37 -24.55
N ASP A 3 -1.09 13.33 -24.90
CA ASP A 3 -1.51 12.24 -24.03
C ASP A 3 -0.24 11.55 -23.52
N LYS A 4 0.28 12.02 -22.41
CA LYS A 4 1.59 11.63 -21.90
C LYS A 4 1.64 10.21 -21.38
N PHE A 5 0.48 9.59 -21.14
CA PHE A 5 0.42 8.22 -20.62
C PHE A 5 -0.91 7.55 -21.03
N ALA A 6 -0.90 6.83 -22.13
CA ALA A 6 -1.98 5.86 -22.37
C ALA A 6 -1.96 4.84 -21.21
N ALA A 7 -3.09 4.61 -20.57
CA ALA A 7 -3.25 3.78 -19.36
C ALA A 7 -2.70 2.33 -19.50
N ASN A 8 -2.25 1.94 -20.66
CA ASN A 8 -1.71 0.62 -21.00
C ASN A 8 -0.17 0.57 -21.08
N GLU A 9 0.55 1.67 -20.81
CA GLU A 9 2.02 1.74 -20.92
C GLU A 9 2.74 2.16 -19.64
N LEU A 10 2.03 2.58 -18.60
CA LEU A 10 2.67 2.90 -17.32
C LEU A 10 3.22 1.61 -16.69
N LYS A 11 4.54 1.52 -16.59
CA LYS A 11 5.15 0.48 -15.76
C LYS A 11 4.75 0.73 -14.30
N LEU A 12 3.83 -0.09 -13.80
CA LEU A 12 3.29 -0.01 -12.44
C LEU A 12 4.02 -0.99 -11.53
N SER A 13 4.46 -0.53 -10.37
CA SER A 13 4.88 -1.39 -9.27
C SER A 13 3.94 -1.20 -8.08
N ILE A 14 3.48 -2.31 -7.50
CA ILE A 14 2.61 -2.30 -6.31
C ILE A 14 3.38 -2.95 -5.17
N VAL A 15 3.63 -2.17 -4.12
CA VAL A 15 4.40 -2.58 -2.95
C VAL A 15 3.46 -2.84 -1.79
N ILE A 16 3.52 -4.04 -1.24
CA ILE A 16 2.66 -4.50 -0.15
C ILE A 16 3.55 -4.96 1.02
N PRO A 17 3.74 -4.14 2.05
CA PRO A 17 4.36 -4.60 3.28
C PRO A 17 3.41 -5.57 3.98
N ALA A 18 3.93 -6.71 4.44
CA ALA A 18 3.11 -7.75 5.07
C ALA A 18 3.83 -8.38 6.25
N ARG A 19 3.10 -8.61 7.34
CA ARG A 19 3.57 -9.37 8.48
C ARG A 19 2.44 -10.12 9.13
N ASN A 20 2.50 -11.47 9.06
CA ASN A 20 1.46 -12.38 9.58
C ASN A 20 0.08 -12.08 8.97
N GLU A 21 0.05 -12.00 7.63
CA GLU A 21 -1.14 -11.70 6.82
C GLU A 21 -1.49 -12.88 5.90
N SER A 22 -1.23 -14.11 6.35
CA SER A 22 -1.44 -15.31 5.53
C SER A 22 -2.89 -15.49 5.06
N GLU A 23 -3.87 -14.99 5.80
CA GLU A 23 -5.30 -15.12 5.45
C GLU A 23 -5.70 -14.19 4.28
N THR A 24 -5.09 -13.03 4.18
CA THR A 24 -5.49 -11.96 3.26
C THR A 24 -4.59 -11.83 2.03
N ILE A 25 -3.28 -11.99 2.22
CA ILE A 25 -2.27 -11.65 1.20
C ILE A 25 -2.49 -12.36 -0.14
N GLY A 26 -2.81 -13.65 -0.12
CA GLY A 26 -3.01 -14.42 -1.35
C GLY A 26 -4.21 -13.95 -2.17
N VAL A 27 -5.30 -13.56 -1.49
CA VAL A 27 -6.52 -13.03 -2.13
C VAL A 27 -6.24 -11.64 -2.73
N ILE A 28 -5.56 -10.79 -1.98
CA ILE A 28 -5.19 -9.43 -2.41
C ILE A 28 -4.30 -9.50 -3.66
N VAL A 29 -3.23 -10.29 -3.62
CA VAL A 29 -2.30 -10.43 -4.75
C VAL A 29 -3.01 -10.95 -5.99
N LYS A 30 -3.81 -12.02 -5.88
CA LYS A 30 -4.59 -12.54 -7.02
C LYS A 30 -5.50 -11.48 -7.60
N ARG A 31 -6.19 -10.74 -6.76
CA ARG A 31 -7.08 -9.68 -7.21
C ARG A 31 -6.34 -8.56 -7.95
N ILE A 32 -5.16 -8.20 -7.47
CA ILE A 32 -4.30 -7.21 -8.16
C ILE A 32 -3.84 -7.74 -9.52
N VAL A 33 -3.42 -9.01 -9.63
CA VAL A 33 -3.03 -9.65 -10.90
C VAL A 33 -4.17 -9.58 -11.92
N GLU A 34 -5.40 -9.83 -11.48
CA GLU A 34 -6.59 -9.77 -12.35
C GLU A 34 -6.86 -8.34 -12.86
N LEU A 35 -6.77 -7.35 -11.99
CA LEU A 35 -7.09 -5.96 -12.30
C LEU A 35 -5.96 -5.23 -13.05
N HIS A 36 -4.71 -5.61 -12.79
CA HIS A 36 -3.51 -4.97 -13.31
C HIS A 36 -2.50 -6.01 -13.83
N PRO A 37 -2.82 -6.72 -14.93
CA PRO A 37 -2.03 -7.89 -15.38
C PRO A 37 -0.59 -7.58 -15.79
N GLY A 38 -0.22 -6.31 -15.96
CA GLY A 38 1.14 -5.88 -16.28
C GLY A 38 1.91 -5.31 -15.09
N ALA A 39 1.30 -5.24 -13.90
CA ALA A 39 1.94 -4.65 -12.74
C ALA A 39 2.97 -5.60 -12.10
N ALA A 40 4.11 -5.04 -11.67
CA ALA A 40 5.05 -5.75 -10.81
C ALA A 40 4.56 -5.70 -9.36
N ILE A 41 4.12 -6.82 -8.81
CA ILE A 41 3.63 -6.91 -7.43
C ILE A 41 4.79 -7.34 -6.52
N ILE A 42 5.13 -6.52 -5.56
CA ILE A 42 6.24 -6.72 -4.63
C ILE A 42 5.67 -6.83 -3.22
N VAL A 43 5.71 -8.02 -2.63
CA VAL A 43 5.35 -8.23 -1.24
C VAL A 43 6.62 -8.21 -0.39
N VAL A 44 6.69 -7.30 0.56
CA VAL A 44 7.80 -7.25 1.52
C VAL A 44 7.36 -7.93 2.81
N ASN A 45 7.82 -9.17 2.98
CA ASN A 45 7.56 -9.96 4.17
C ASN A 45 8.49 -9.53 5.31
N ASP A 46 7.94 -8.85 6.31
CA ASP A 46 8.69 -8.34 7.46
C ASP A 46 8.84 -9.40 8.57
N ALA A 47 9.51 -10.51 8.23
CA ALA A 47 9.75 -11.64 9.12
C ALA A 47 8.46 -12.23 9.70
N SER A 48 7.49 -12.57 8.84
CA SER A 48 6.30 -13.33 9.27
C SER A 48 6.68 -14.70 9.80
N THR A 49 5.89 -15.20 10.74
CA THR A 49 6.02 -16.53 11.35
C THR A 49 4.99 -17.53 10.80
N ASP A 50 4.11 -17.08 9.94
CA ASP A 50 3.06 -17.83 9.26
C ASP A 50 3.36 -18.01 7.76
N ASP A 51 2.40 -18.50 6.99
CA ASP A 51 2.51 -18.77 5.56
C ASP A 51 2.41 -17.52 4.66
N THR A 52 2.55 -16.32 5.19
CA THR A 52 2.41 -15.06 4.42
C THR A 52 3.29 -15.06 3.16
N ALA A 53 4.58 -15.38 3.30
CA ALA A 53 5.54 -15.33 2.19
C ALA A 53 5.20 -16.35 1.09
N SER A 54 4.89 -17.61 1.45
CA SER A 54 4.55 -18.66 0.50
C SER A 54 3.25 -18.34 -0.25
N ARG A 55 2.21 -17.91 0.46
CA ARG A 55 0.92 -17.54 -0.16
C ARG A 55 1.02 -16.35 -1.09
N ALA A 56 1.85 -15.36 -0.76
CA ALA A 56 2.12 -14.24 -1.65
C ALA A 56 2.82 -14.68 -2.94
N ALA A 57 3.84 -15.53 -2.83
CA ALA A 57 4.58 -16.06 -3.99
C ALA A 57 3.68 -16.93 -4.88
N GLU A 58 2.90 -17.83 -4.30
CA GLU A 58 1.94 -18.68 -5.01
C GLU A 58 0.86 -17.88 -5.76
N ALA A 59 0.52 -16.71 -5.21
CA ALA A 59 -0.44 -15.79 -5.84
C ALA A 59 0.17 -14.96 -6.99
N GLY A 60 1.50 -15.00 -7.18
CA GLY A 60 2.20 -14.34 -8.29
C GLY A 60 2.98 -13.08 -7.89
N ALA A 61 3.20 -12.82 -6.61
CA ALA A 61 4.02 -11.71 -6.16
C ALA A 61 5.52 -12.06 -6.15
N HIS A 62 6.36 -11.05 -6.40
CA HIS A 62 7.76 -11.09 -6.05
C HIS A 62 7.93 -10.83 -4.55
N VAL A 63 8.38 -11.82 -3.79
CA VAL A 63 8.50 -11.70 -2.33
C VAL A 63 9.93 -11.35 -1.94
N VAL A 64 10.07 -10.30 -1.13
CA VAL A 64 11.31 -9.88 -0.50
C VAL A 64 11.17 -10.04 1.01
N SER A 65 11.96 -10.93 1.63
CA SER A 65 11.85 -11.20 3.06
C SER A 65 12.96 -10.54 3.87
N HIS A 66 12.60 -9.93 4.98
CA HIS A 66 13.54 -9.50 6.02
C HIS A 66 13.90 -10.68 6.93
N LEU A 67 15.15 -10.74 7.36
CA LEU A 67 15.63 -11.77 8.32
C LEU A 67 15.01 -11.60 9.72
N TYR A 68 14.68 -10.37 10.09
CA TYR A 68 13.99 -10.00 11.33
C TYR A 68 13.07 -8.83 11.07
N SER A 69 12.05 -8.63 11.90
CA SER A 69 11.10 -7.54 11.73
C SER A 69 11.79 -6.18 11.90
N LYS A 70 11.65 -5.34 10.89
CA LYS A 70 12.18 -3.97 10.83
C LYS A 70 11.08 -2.92 10.91
N GLY A 71 9.83 -3.35 10.89
CA GLY A 71 8.65 -2.50 10.91
C GLY A 71 8.20 -2.03 9.53
N ASN A 72 6.95 -1.54 9.48
CA ASN A 72 6.25 -1.18 8.23
C ASN A 72 7.02 -0.16 7.38
N GLY A 73 7.55 0.89 8.00
CA GLY A 73 8.32 1.92 7.29
C GLY A 73 9.59 1.39 6.60
N ALA A 74 10.26 0.40 7.20
CA ALA A 74 11.42 -0.24 6.59
C ALA A 74 10.99 -1.17 5.44
N ALA A 75 9.85 -1.86 5.58
CA ALA A 75 9.29 -2.70 4.54
C ALA A 75 8.89 -1.86 3.31
N ILE A 76 8.22 -0.72 3.51
CA ILE A 76 7.90 0.24 2.45
C ILE A 76 9.18 0.70 1.71
N LYS A 77 10.23 1.09 2.44
CA LYS A 77 11.50 1.50 1.85
C LYS A 77 12.19 0.37 1.08
N THR A 78 12.12 -0.86 1.57
CA THR A 78 12.66 -2.04 0.88
C THR A 78 11.93 -2.26 -0.43
N GLY A 79 10.60 -2.25 -0.42
CA GLY A 79 9.77 -2.40 -1.61
C GLY A 79 10.01 -1.29 -2.64
N ALA A 80 10.10 -0.03 -2.19
CA ALA A 80 10.39 1.11 -3.06
C ALA A 80 11.75 0.98 -3.78
N ARG A 81 12.77 0.40 -3.13
CA ARG A 81 14.09 0.18 -3.76
C ARG A 81 14.09 -0.93 -4.79
N VAL A 82 13.20 -1.90 -4.66
CA VAL A 82 13.05 -3.03 -5.58
C VAL A 82 12.11 -2.68 -6.74
N ALA A 83 11.20 -1.74 -6.53
CA ALA A 83 10.25 -1.29 -7.53
C ALA A 83 10.97 -0.67 -8.74
N THR A 84 10.54 -1.06 -9.95
CA THR A 84 11.08 -0.59 -11.22
C THR A 84 10.06 0.18 -12.05
N GLY A 85 8.82 0.28 -11.56
CA GLY A 85 7.73 1.00 -12.22
C GLY A 85 7.95 2.51 -12.22
N GLN A 86 7.37 3.19 -13.19
CA GLN A 86 7.32 4.66 -13.24
C GLN A 86 6.36 5.22 -12.18
N VAL A 87 5.35 4.43 -11.84
CA VAL A 87 4.42 4.71 -10.74
C VAL A 87 4.56 3.60 -9.70
N ILE A 88 4.64 4.00 -8.44
CA ILE A 88 4.69 3.06 -7.32
C ILE A 88 3.44 3.28 -6.47
N VAL A 89 2.67 2.21 -6.30
CA VAL A 89 1.53 2.18 -5.38
C VAL A 89 1.93 1.45 -4.11
N PHE A 90 1.62 2.02 -2.96
CA PHE A 90 1.75 1.37 -1.66
C PHE A 90 0.37 0.99 -1.15
N MET A 91 0.22 -0.24 -0.70
CA MET A 91 -1.04 -0.81 -0.23
C MET A 91 -0.80 -1.72 0.97
N ASP A 92 -1.62 -1.61 2.01
CA ASP A 92 -1.51 -2.50 3.16
C ASP A 92 -2.11 -3.90 2.86
N ALA A 93 -1.59 -4.93 3.57
CA ALA A 93 -1.98 -6.33 3.40
C ALA A 93 -3.18 -6.75 4.28
N ASP A 94 -3.73 -5.86 5.10
CA ASP A 94 -4.76 -6.13 6.11
C ASP A 94 -6.20 -6.25 5.56
N GLY A 95 -6.36 -6.10 4.24
CA GLY A 95 -7.65 -6.15 3.55
C GLY A 95 -8.52 -4.90 3.71
N GLN A 96 -8.04 -3.85 4.37
CA GLN A 96 -8.78 -2.59 4.49
C GLN A 96 -8.69 -1.73 3.22
N HIS A 97 -7.65 -1.93 2.43
CA HIS A 97 -7.47 -1.30 1.12
C HIS A 97 -8.03 -2.20 0.03
N GLN A 98 -8.80 -1.63 -0.89
CA GLN A 98 -9.38 -2.38 -1.99
C GLN A 98 -8.51 -2.24 -3.23
N PRO A 99 -8.08 -3.35 -3.88
CA PRO A 99 -7.32 -3.30 -5.13
C PRO A 99 -8.00 -2.50 -6.24
N GLU A 100 -9.33 -2.42 -6.22
CA GLU A 100 -10.15 -1.64 -7.13
C GLU A 100 -9.90 -0.12 -7.05
N ASP A 101 -9.48 0.38 -5.91
CA ASP A 101 -9.19 1.81 -5.73
C ASP A 101 -7.88 2.25 -6.42
N ILE A 102 -7.01 1.31 -6.78
CA ILE A 102 -5.74 1.61 -7.50
C ILE A 102 -6.03 2.35 -8.80
N ALA A 103 -7.03 1.93 -9.57
CA ALA A 103 -7.39 2.58 -10.83
C ALA A 103 -7.78 4.06 -10.64
N ARG A 104 -8.46 4.39 -9.53
CA ARG A 104 -8.84 5.77 -9.18
C ARG A 104 -7.64 6.63 -8.80
N LEU A 105 -6.63 6.04 -8.17
CA LEU A 105 -5.38 6.73 -7.84
C LEU A 105 -4.57 6.99 -9.11
N LEU A 106 -4.48 6.00 -9.99
CA LEU A 106 -3.79 6.14 -11.28
C LEU A 106 -4.41 7.22 -12.15
N ASP A 107 -5.75 7.33 -12.20
CA ASP A 107 -6.44 8.42 -12.93
C ASP A 107 -6.00 9.82 -12.44
N ARG A 108 -5.67 9.99 -11.16
CA ARG A 108 -5.16 11.25 -10.64
C ARG A 108 -3.73 11.54 -11.10
N ILE A 109 -2.90 10.50 -11.16
CA ILE A 109 -1.53 10.60 -11.68
C ILE A 109 -1.56 10.95 -13.17
N ASP A 110 -2.41 10.30 -13.96
CA ASP A 110 -2.58 10.56 -15.40
C ASP A 110 -3.04 12.01 -15.67
N ARG A 111 -3.79 12.60 -14.76
CA ARG A 111 -4.21 14.02 -14.82
C ARG A 111 -3.13 14.99 -14.35
N GLY A 112 -1.92 14.52 -14.07
CA GLY A 112 -0.76 15.35 -13.75
C GLY A 112 -0.50 15.55 -12.24
N ALA A 113 -1.12 14.76 -11.36
CA ALA A 113 -0.74 14.78 -9.96
C ALA A 113 0.57 14.00 -9.76
N ASP A 114 1.51 14.55 -8.99
CA ASP A 114 2.75 13.88 -8.62
C ASP A 114 2.52 12.79 -7.57
N MET A 115 1.45 12.90 -6.77
CA MET A 115 1.07 11.96 -5.73
C MET A 115 -0.45 11.94 -5.54
N ALA A 116 -1.02 10.75 -5.38
CA ALA A 116 -2.43 10.56 -5.04
C ALA A 116 -2.54 9.69 -3.77
N ILE A 117 -3.37 10.13 -2.82
CA ILE A 117 -3.58 9.42 -1.56
C ILE A 117 -5.06 9.09 -1.43
N GLY A 118 -5.36 7.81 -1.17
CA GLY A 118 -6.71 7.35 -0.83
C GLY A 118 -7.08 7.83 0.58
N ALA A 119 -8.06 8.71 0.68
CA ALA A 119 -8.62 9.10 1.97
C ALA A 119 -9.75 8.14 2.35
N ARG A 120 -9.76 7.70 3.61
CA ARG A 120 -10.90 6.96 4.16
C ARG A 120 -12.05 7.92 4.40
N ASP A 121 -13.25 7.56 3.96
CA ASP A 121 -14.45 8.32 4.31
C ASP A 121 -14.66 8.35 5.82
N ALA A 122 -15.06 9.51 6.34
CA ALA A 122 -15.34 9.70 7.77
C ALA A 122 -16.37 8.71 8.32
N ALA A 123 -17.24 8.17 7.45
CA ALA A 123 -18.26 7.16 7.81
C ALA A 123 -17.65 5.77 8.07
N SER A 124 -16.45 5.44 7.54
CA SER A 124 -15.78 4.16 7.78
C SER A 124 -14.91 4.15 9.05
N GLN A 125 -14.74 5.30 9.69
CA GLN A 125 -14.05 5.42 10.98
C GLN A 125 -15.00 5.06 12.14
N ALA A 126 -15.44 3.82 12.19
CA ALA A 126 -16.28 3.30 13.27
C ALA A 126 -15.44 3.12 14.54
N SER A 127 -15.11 4.19 15.22
CA SER A 127 -14.95 4.24 16.68
C SER A 127 -14.79 5.68 17.15
N ILE A 128 -15.80 6.18 17.83
CA ILE A 128 -15.79 7.41 18.61
C ILE A 128 -14.55 7.48 19.53
N PHE A 129 -14.06 6.33 20.00
CA PHE A 129 -12.87 6.19 20.84
C PHE A 129 -11.57 6.58 20.12
N ARG A 130 -11.46 6.32 18.82
CA ARG A 130 -10.27 6.66 18.01
C ARG A 130 -10.24 8.16 17.65
N HIS A 131 -11.42 8.76 17.45
CA HIS A 131 -11.55 10.21 17.25
C HIS A 131 -11.12 11.02 18.48
N THR A 132 -11.52 10.59 19.67
CA THR A 132 -11.12 11.26 20.92
C THR A 132 -9.65 11.08 21.22
N ALA A 133 -9.07 9.90 20.96
CA ALA A 133 -7.65 9.64 21.12
C ALA A 133 -6.79 10.47 20.15
N ASN A 134 -7.17 10.57 18.88
CA ASN A 134 -6.47 11.40 17.90
C ASN A 134 -6.61 12.90 18.20
N TRP A 135 -7.77 13.34 18.67
CA TRP A 135 -7.98 14.73 19.09
C TRP A 135 -7.07 15.09 20.27
N PHE A 136 -6.98 14.19 21.27
CA PHE A 136 -6.14 14.36 22.45
C PHE A 136 -4.65 14.35 22.10
N TYR A 137 -4.24 13.43 21.20
CA TYR A 137 -2.86 13.36 20.69
C TYR A 137 -2.47 14.64 19.93
N ASN A 138 -3.34 15.13 19.05
CA ASN A 138 -3.10 16.35 18.29
C ASN A 138 -3.06 17.60 19.21
N LEU A 139 -3.89 17.64 20.25
CA LEU A 139 -3.88 18.70 21.23
C LEU A 139 -2.54 18.76 22.00
N ILE A 140 -2.04 17.60 22.45
CA ILE A 140 -0.75 17.48 23.14
C ILE A 140 0.39 17.81 22.18
N ALA A 141 0.37 17.29 20.95
CA ALA A 141 1.39 17.56 19.94
C ALA A 141 1.46 19.05 19.61
N THR A 142 0.33 19.72 19.43
CA THR A 142 0.25 21.17 19.20
C THR A 142 0.79 21.98 20.40
N TRP A 143 0.49 21.52 21.61
CA TRP A 143 0.98 22.17 22.83
C TRP A 143 2.50 22.05 23.00
N ILE A 144 3.08 20.88 22.66
CA ILE A 144 4.52 20.63 22.75
C ILE A 144 5.30 21.29 21.61
N THR A 145 4.76 21.31 20.40
CA THR A 145 5.47 21.80 19.19
C THR A 145 5.23 23.27 18.90
N GLY A 146 4.22 23.91 19.54
CA GLY A 146 3.86 25.32 19.32
C GLY A 146 3.33 25.62 17.90
N HIS A 147 3.08 24.59 17.07
CA HIS A 147 2.52 24.75 15.72
C HIS A 147 1.01 24.50 15.76
N LYS A 148 0.24 25.46 15.20
CA LYS A 148 -1.20 25.31 14.95
C LYS A 148 -1.42 24.69 13.59
#